data_9ea2ff6bfa88405746eabf7e6f012a0b
#
_entry.id   9ea2ff6bfa88405746eabf7e6f012a0b
#
_cell.length_a   1.000
_cell.length_b   1.000
_cell.length_c   1.000
_cell.angle_alpha   90.00
_cell.angle_beta   90.00
_cell.angle_gamma   90.00
#
_symmetry.space_group_name_H-M   'P 1'
#
loop_
_entity.id
_entity.type
_entity.pdbx_description
1 polymer ?
#
loop_
_entity_poly.entity_id
_entity_poly.type
_entity_poly.pdbx_seq_one_letter_code
_entity_poly.pdbx_strand_id
1 'polypeptide(L)'
;CGDIGKKIARKLRALDCRCVYGVSRTGRNPEDIFTESYKLENSEELFPYCDFIVSAMPETPDSVHYWNVNRFGQMKKGCIFFNVGRGSAVVFKDLQYALNHRGISGAVIDVLNRNQFLYGIRIDLPEDCC
;
A
#
# COMPACT_ATOMS: atom_id res chain seq x y z
N CYS A 1 9.18 8.34 5.64
CA CYS A 1 7.98 8.69 4.88
C CYS A 1 8.10 10.11 4.35
N GLY A 2 7.67 10.32 3.09
CA GLY A 2 7.55 11.66 2.51
C GLY A 2 6.32 12.41 3.05
N ASP A 3 6.14 13.66 2.59
CA ASP A 3 5.06 14.53 3.08
C ASP A 3 3.66 13.96 2.90
N ILE A 4 3.40 13.27 1.78
CA ILE A 4 2.11 12.61 1.52
C ILE A 4 1.85 11.52 2.56
N GLY A 5 2.82 10.64 2.79
CA GLY A 5 2.70 9.56 3.78
C GLY A 5 2.44 10.09 5.19
N LYS A 6 3.13 11.16 5.60
CA LYS A 6 2.91 11.80 6.90
C LYS A 6 1.52 12.41 7.02
N LYS A 7 1.01 13.09 5.97
CA LYS A 7 -0.34 13.66 5.95
C LYS A 7 -1.41 12.58 6.08
N ILE A 8 -1.24 11.45 5.38
CA ILE A 8 -2.13 10.30 5.47
C ILE A 8 -2.10 9.74 6.90
N ALA A 9 -0.92 9.50 7.45
CA ALA A 9 -0.77 8.97 8.80
C ALA A 9 -1.44 9.84 9.87
N ARG A 10 -1.28 11.17 9.80
CA ARG A 10 -1.99 12.09 10.71
C ARG A 10 -3.51 11.96 10.62
N LYS A 11 -4.05 11.81 9.40
CA LYS A 11 -5.50 11.61 9.20
C LYS A 11 -5.97 10.28 9.76
N LEU A 12 -5.22 9.19 9.54
CA LEU A 12 -5.53 7.88 10.09
C LEU A 12 -5.51 7.88 11.62
N ARG A 13 -4.55 8.57 12.24
CA ARG A 13 -4.51 8.75 13.70
C ARG A 13 -5.72 9.53 14.20
N ALA A 14 -6.15 10.57 13.49
CA ALA A 14 -7.34 11.36 13.83
C ALA A 14 -8.66 10.56 13.67
N LEU A 15 -8.63 9.46 12.90
CA LEU A 15 -9.74 8.51 12.76
C LEU A 15 -9.62 7.31 13.72
N ASP A 16 -8.81 7.44 14.78
CA ASP A 16 -8.61 6.44 15.82
C ASP A 16 -8.10 5.07 15.29
N CYS A 17 -7.38 5.07 14.17
CA CYS A 17 -6.71 3.86 13.72
C CYS A 17 -5.75 3.36 14.80
N ARG A 18 -5.91 2.11 15.22
CA ARG A 18 -5.18 1.49 16.33
C ARG A 18 -3.67 1.55 16.14
N CYS A 19 -3.21 1.15 14.97
CA CYS A 19 -1.79 1.14 14.62
C CYS A 19 -1.58 1.78 13.25
N VAL A 20 -0.62 2.68 13.15
CA VAL A 20 -0.20 3.28 11.89
C VAL A 20 1.31 3.11 11.78
N TYR A 21 1.75 2.24 10.90
CA TYR A 21 3.16 1.96 10.67
C TYR A 21 3.71 2.82 9.54
N GLY A 22 4.91 3.35 9.75
CA GLY A 22 5.63 4.11 8.74
C GLY A 22 6.74 3.29 8.11
N VAL A 23 6.89 3.38 6.78
CA VAL A 23 8.01 2.77 6.07
C VAL A 23 8.76 3.84 5.30
N SER A 24 10.08 3.90 5.46
CA SER A 24 10.95 4.83 4.74
C SER A 24 12.36 4.24 4.57
N ARG A 25 13.18 4.89 3.75
CA ARG A 25 14.59 4.47 3.59
C ARG A 25 15.38 4.45 4.90
N THR A 26 15.09 5.37 5.81
CA THR A 26 15.83 5.55 7.06
C THR A 26 15.18 4.91 8.27
N GLY A 27 13.91 4.51 8.18
CA GLY A 27 13.13 4.03 9.32
C GLY A 27 12.86 5.06 10.41
N ARG A 28 13.10 6.35 10.16
CA ARG A 28 12.93 7.40 11.18
C ARG A 28 11.48 7.81 11.33
N ASN A 29 11.08 8.08 12.59
CA ASN A 29 9.78 8.64 12.97
C ASN A 29 9.98 10.00 13.68
N PRO A 30 10.42 11.06 12.97
CA PRO A 30 10.87 12.29 13.60
C PRO A 30 9.76 13.09 14.31
N GLU A 31 8.51 12.84 13.98
CA GLU A 31 7.35 13.60 14.50
C GLU A 31 6.42 12.73 15.35
N ASP A 32 6.86 11.53 15.70
CA ASP A 32 6.09 10.56 16.48
C ASP A 32 4.65 10.30 15.94
N ILE A 33 4.52 10.39 14.61
CA ILE A 33 3.24 10.24 13.92
C ILE A 33 2.84 8.77 13.82
N PHE A 34 3.85 7.90 13.65
CA PHE A 34 3.65 6.47 13.48
C PHE A 34 3.72 5.73 14.81
N THR A 35 2.97 4.65 14.96
CA THR A 35 3.12 3.72 16.08
C THR A 35 4.54 3.18 16.13
N GLU A 36 5.04 2.77 14.97
CA GLU A 36 6.43 2.37 14.74
C GLU A 36 6.85 2.70 13.32
N SER A 37 8.16 2.79 13.09
CA SER A 37 8.72 3.05 11.76
C SER A 37 9.78 2.04 11.39
N TYR A 38 9.71 1.58 10.16
CA TYR A 38 10.56 0.53 9.61
C TYR A 38 11.36 1.05 8.41
N LYS A 39 12.50 0.46 8.19
CA LYS A 39 13.22 0.64 6.93
C LYS A 39 12.52 -0.11 5.81
N LEU A 40 12.67 0.39 4.58
CA LEU A 40 12.06 -0.19 3.40
C LEU A 40 12.47 -1.67 3.20
N GLU A 41 13.70 -2.01 3.52
CA GLU A 41 14.23 -3.38 3.44
C GLU A 41 13.51 -4.39 4.35
N ASN A 42 12.91 -3.90 5.47
CA ASN A 42 12.18 -4.72 6.45
C ASN A 42 10.66 -4.55 6.33
N SER A 43 10.18 -3.86 5.30
CA SER A 43 8.75 -3.54 5.17
C SER A 43 7.87 -4.78 4.99
N GLU A 44 8.40 -5.84 4.44
CA GLU A 44 7.66 -7.08 4.18
C GLU A 44 7.21 -7.78 5.46
N GLU A 45 7.90 -7.53 6.59
CA GLU A 45 7.50 -8.04 7.90
C GLU A 45 6.13 -7.52 8.36
N LEU A 46 5.69 -6.36 7.83
CA LEU A 46 4.43 -5.74 8.19
C LEU A 46 3.24 -6.25 7.36
N PHE A 47 3.47 -6.73 6.14
CA PHE A 47 2.41 -7.03 5.19
C PHE A 47 1.35 -8.01 5.71
N PRO A 48 1.70 -9.07 6.46
CA PRO A 48 0.70 -10.00 6.99
C PRO A 48 -0.21 -9.41 8.06
N TYR A 49 0.12 -8.25 8.61
CA TYR A 49 -0.61 -7.65 9.74
C TYR A 49 -1.41 -6.41 9.35
N CYS A 50 -1.22 -5.88 8.15
CA CYS A 50 -1.85 -4.64 7.72
C CYS A 50 -3.20 -4.90 7.03
N ASP A 51 -4.27 -4.25 7.53
CA ASP A 51 -5.57 -4.24 6.87
C ASP A 51 -5.55 -3.31 5.64
N PHE A 52 -4.73 -2.26 5.70
CA PHE A 52 -4.54 -1.29 4.63
C PHE A 52 -3.05 -1.07 4.38
N ILE A 53 -2.64 -1.05 3.12
CA ILE A 53 -1.29 -0.68 2.71
C ILE A 53 -1.37 0.50 1.76
N VAL A 54 -0.71 1.59 2.10
CA VAL A 54 -0.68 2.81 1.30
C VAL A 54 0.72 3.06 0.76
N SER A 55 0.88 2.93 -0.54
CA SER A 55 2.11 3.26 -1.26
C SER A 55 2.09 4.73 -1.67
N ALA A 56 3.03 5.51 -1.12
CA ALA A 56 3.31 6.90 -1.50
C ALA A 56 4.77 7.05 -1.95
N MET A 57 5.27 6.06 -2.66
CA MET A 57 6.68 6.01 -3.09
C MET A 57 6.94 7.02 -4.21
N PRO A 58 8.05 7.78 -4.15
CA PRO A 58 8.52 8.55 -5.30
C PRO A 58 9.05 7.60 -6.37
N GLU A 59 9.17 8.09 -7.60
CA GLU A 59 9.81 7.32 -8.67
C GLU A 59 11.32 7.33 -8.49
N THR A 60 11.88 6.16 -8.29
CA THR A 60 13.31 5.90 -8.18
C THR A 60 13.59 4.53 -8.83
N PRO A 61 14.85 4.22 -9.21
CA PRO A 61 15.16 2.88 -9.73
C PRO A 61 14.69 1.74 -8.80
N ASP A 62 14.79 1.93 -7.49
CA ASP A 62 14.40 0.93 -6.49
C ASP A 62 12.88 0.82 -6.30
N SER A 63 12.11 1.82 -6.70
CA SER A 63 10.66 1.81 -6.56
C SER A 63 9.93 1.27 -7.78
N VAL A 64 10.59 1.20 -8.94
CA VAL A 64 10.00 0.63 -10.15
C VAL A 64 9.72 -0.85 -9.96
N HIS A 65 8.47 -1.26 -10.25
CA HIS A 65 8.02 -2.64 -10.06
C HIS A 65 8.19 -3.19 -8.62
N TYR A 66 8.25 -2.29 -7.65
CA TYR A 66 8.36 -2.67 -6.23
C TYR A 66 7.20 -3.56 -5.81
N TRP A 67 5.96 -3.19 -6.18
CA TRP A 67 4.76 -3.95 -5.89
C TRP A 67 4.54 -5.03 -6.97
N ASN A 68 4.97 -6.24 -6.68
CA ASN A 68 4.92 -7.40 -7.56
C ASN A 68 4.18 -8.57 -6.88
N VAL A 69 4.07 -9.69 -7.59
CA VAL A 69 3.34 -10.88 -7.13
C VAL A 69 3.82 -11.39 -5.76
N ASN A 70 5.12 -11.31 -5.49
CA ASN A 70 5.69 -11.79 -4.23
C ASN A 70 5.20 -10.93 -3.06
N ARG A 71 5.24 -9.59 -3.20
CA ARG A 71 4.79 -8.66 -2.17
C ARG A 71 3.29 -8.68 -1.97
N PHE A 72 2.52 -8.72 -3.03
CA PHE A 72 1.06 -8.91 -2.94
C PHE A 72 0.72 -10.24 -2.25
N GLY A 73 1.49 -11.30 -2.53
CA GLY A 73 1.29 -12.61 -1.91
C GLY A 73 1.58 -12.69 -0.41
N GLN A 74 2.29 -11.71 0.14
CA GLN A 74 2.59 -11.61 1.57
C GLN A 74 1.59 -10.75 2.34
N MET A 75 0.70 -10.03 1.64
CA MET A 75 -0.29 -9.18 2.29
C MET A 75 -1.31 -10.02 3.05
N LYS A 76 -1.83 -9.43 4.14
CA LYS A 76 -2.93 -10.02 4.91
C LYS A 76 -4.10 -10.33 3.99
N LYS A 77 -4.71 -11.49 4.17
CA LYS A 77 -5.97 -11.80 3.48
C LYS A 77 -7.02 -10.75 3.80
N GLY A 78 -7.64 -10.21 2.77
CA GLY A 78 -8.61 -9.12 2.93
C GLY A 78 -7.99 -7.71 2.95
N CYS A 79 -6.66 -7.57 2.86
CA CYS A 79 -5.99 -6.27 2.77
C CYS A 79 -6.48 -5.46 1.58
N ILE A 80 -6.60 -4.14 1.77
CA ILE A 80 -6.85 -3.18 0.68
C ILE A 80 -5.56 -2.40 0.40
N PHE A 81 -5.17 -2.39 -0.87
CA PHE A 81 -3.96 -1.71 -1.34
C PHE A 81 -4.27 -0.36 -1.97
N PHE A 82 -3.54 0.67 -1.59
CA PHE A 82 -3.64 2.02 -2.17
C PHE A 82 -2.32 2.43 -2.79
N ASN A 83 -2.32 2.90 -4.03
CA ASN A 83 -1.16 3.55 -4.62
C ASN A 83 -1.47 4.99 -4.99
N VAL A 84 -0.95 5.91 -4.19
CA VAL A 84 -1.01 7.37 -4.40
C VAL A 84 0.36 7.94 -4.80
N GLY A 85 1.32 7.06 -5.03
CA GLY A 85 2.68 7.40 -5.48
C GLY A 85 2.79 7.47 -6.99
N ARG A 86 3.53 6.54 -7.57
CA ARG A 86 3.73 6.45 -9.03
C ARG A 86 3.25 5.10 -9.55
N GLY A 87 2.62 5.13 -10.75
CA GLY A 87 2.12 3.90 -11.40
C GLY A 87 3.24 2.92 -11.74
N SER A 88 4.45 3.40 -12.02
CA SER A 88 5.63 2.57 -12.29
C SER A 88 6.03 1.67 -11.13
N ALA A 89 5.60 1.99 -9.90
CA ALA A 89 5.86 1.16 -8.74
C ALA A 89 5.06 -0.16 -8.73
N VAL A 90 4.00 -0.26 -9.52
CA VAL A 90 3.08 -1.41 -9.51
C VAL A 90 3.22 -2.24 -10.78
N VAL A 91 3.41 -3.53 -10.63
CA VAL A 91 3.26 -4.50 -11.72
C VAL A 91 1.77 -4.85 -11.83
N PHE A 92 1.06 -4.24 -12.77
CA PHE A 92 -0.40 -4.34 -12.86
C PHE A 92 -0.92 -5.77 -13.07
N LYS A 93 -0.23 -6.59 -13.85
CA LYS A 93 -0.59 -8.01 -14.03
C LYS A 93 -0.56 -8.76 -12.71
N ASP A 94 0.41 -8.45 -11.87
CA ASP A 94 0.58 -9.06 -10.55
C ASP A 94 -0.50 -8.58 -9.58
N LEU A 95 -0.86 -7.29 -9.64
CA LEU A 95 -1.98 -6.75 -8.88
C LEU A 95 -3.30 -7.42 -9.28
N GLN A 96 -3.57 -7.54 -10.58
CA GLN A 96 -4.76 -8.21 -11.09
C GLN A 96 -4.80 -9.68 -10.65
N TYR A 97 -3.67 -10.36 -10.68
CA TYR A 97 -3.55 -11.73 -10.18
C TYR A 97 -3.85 -11.80 -8.69
N ALA A 98 -3.33 -10.87 -7.89
CA ALA A 98 -3.54 -10.82 -6.45
C ALA A 98 -5.01 -10.59 -6.10
N LEU A 99 -5.70 -9.68 -6.80
CA LEU A 99 -7.13 -9.43 -6.64
C LEU A 99 -7.96 -10.68 -6.92
N ASN A 100 -7.60 -11.45 -7.94
CA ASN A 100 -8.36 -12.62 -8.37
C ASN A 100 -8.03 -13.90 -7.57
N HIS A 101 -6.82 -14.05 -7.03
CA HIS A 101 -6.32 -15.33 -6.51
C HIS A 101 -5.66 -15.27 -5.14
N ARG A 102 -5.22 -14.12 -4.66
CA ARG A 102 -4.41 -14.00 -3.44
C ARG A 102 -5.16 -13.52 -2.20
N GLY A 103 -6.40 -13.09 -2.38
CA GLY A 103 -7.26 -12.74 -1.25
C GLY A 103 -7.05 -11.33 -0.70
N ILE A 104 -6.39 -10.41 -1.44
CA ILE A 104 -6.56 -8.99 -1.16
C ILE A 104 -7.95 -8.57 -1.62
N SER A 105 -8.64 -7.77 -0.81
CA SER A 105 -10.05 -7.42 -1.07
C SER A 105 -10.23 -6.30 -2.09
N GLY A 106 -9.21 -5.48 -2.31
CA GLY A 106 -9.35 -4.37 -3.24
C GLY A 106 -8.05 -3.61 -3.46
N ALA A 107 -8.05 -2.77 -4.49
CA ALA A 107 -6.98 -1.83 -4.74
C ALA A 107 -7.53 -0.50 -5.26
N VAL A 108 -6.92 0.59 -4.81
CA VAL A 108 -7.18 1.96 -5.29
C VAL A 108 -5.89 2.49 -5.89
N ILE A 109 -5.93 2.86 -7.17
CA ILE A 109 -4.78 3.38 -7.91
C ILE A 109 -5.10 4.77 -8.40
N ASP A 110 -4.47 5.77 -7.78
CA ASP A 110 -4.68 7.18 -8.12
C ASP A 110 -3.90 7.60 -9.38
N VAL A 111 -2.80 6.91 -9.70
CA VAL A 111 -1.91 7.23 -10.81
C VAL A 111 -1.70 6.03 -11.73
N LEU A 112 -2.19 6.16 -12.96
CA LEU A 112 -1.99 5.18 -14.04
C LEU A 112 -0.91 5.66 -15.01
N ASN A 113 -0.06 4.76 -15.48
CA ASN A 113 0.77 5.02 -16.64
C ASN A 113 -0.10 5.01 -17.92
N ARG A 114 0.21 5.88 -18.89
CA ARG A 114 -0.56 6.09 -20.13
C ARG A 114 -0.89 4.82 -20.93
N ASN A 115 -0.20 3.71 -20.69
CA ASN A 115 -0.38 2.44 -21.39
C ASN A 115 -1.09 1.36 -20.56
N GLN A 116 -1.66 1.70 -19.41
CA GLN A 116 -2.30 0.76 -18.53
C GLN A 116 -3.81 1.03 -18.49
N PHE A 117 -4.55 0.26 -19.29
CA PHE A 117 -6.01 0.24 -19.23
C PHE A 117 -6.46 -0.73 -18.13
N LEU A 118 -7.18 -0.21 -17.14
CA LEU A 118 -7.85 -1.03 -16.14
C LEU A 118 -9.15 -1.55 -16.74
N TYR A 119 -9.17 -2.78 -17.19
CA TYR A 119 -10.40 -3.52 -17.42
C TYR A 119 -10.89 -4.07 -16.08
N GLY A 120 -11.97 -3.48 -15.54
CA GLY A 120 -12.80 -4.06 -14.50
C GLY A 120 -12.12 -4.37 -13.17
N ILE A 121 -11.79 -3.34 -12.39
CA ILE A 121 -11.59 -3.55 -10.95
C ILE A 121 -12.97 -3.67 -10.33
N ARG A 122 -13.36 -4.89 -9.98
CA ARG A 122 -14.51 -5.14 -9.12
C ARG A 122 -14.06 -4.97 -7.67
N ILE A 123 -14.59 -3.95 -7.01
CA ILE A 123 -14.44 -3.78 -5.56
C ILE A 123 -15.64 -4.49 -4.95
N ASP A 124 -15.45 -5.71 -4.50
CA ASP A 124 -16.41 -6.38 -3.63
C ASP A 124 -16.12 -5.93 -2.21
N LEU A 125 -16.81 -4.90 -1.75
CA LEU A 125 -16.81 -4.55 -0.33
C LEU A 125 -17.60 -5.63 0.40
N PRO A 126 -17.11 -6.16 1.54
CA PRO A 126 -17.89 -7.05 2.36
C PRO A 126 -19.18 -6.33 2.79
N GLU A 127 -20.32 -7.04 2.76
CA GLU A 127 -21.65 -6.49 3.06
C GLU A 127 -21.77 -5.95 4.50
N ASP A 128 -20.80 -6.21 5.36
CA ASP A 128 -20.80 -5.87 6.79
C ASP A 128 -19.98 -4.58 7.12
N CYS A 129 -19.58 -3.78 6.13
CA CYS A 129 -18.94 -2.48 6.35
C CYS A 129 -19.99 -1.35 6.40
N CYS A 130 -20.81 -1.33 7.44
CA CYS A 130 -21.59 -0.18 7.89
C CYS A 130 -21.23 0.17 9.33
#